data_e71dc9ec7263b00dcd61b27fd89e89f2
#
_entry.id   e71dc9ec7263b00dcd61b27fd89e89f2
#
_cell.length_a   1.000
_cell.length_b   1.000
_cell.length_c   1.000
_cell.angle_alpha   90.00
_cell.angle_beta   90.00
_cell.angle_gamma   90.00
#
_symmetry.space_group_name_H-M   'P 1'
#
loop_
_entity.id
_entity.type
_entity.pdbx_description
1 polymer ?
#
loop_
_entity_poly.entity_id
_entity_poly.type
_entity_poly.pdbx_seq_one_letter_code
_entity_poly.pdbx_strand_id
1 'polypeptide(L)' 'MKFISLKSRGGNYLVVAENVAWLRAHQNDQTQVGVIGGAPILVAGSIEDIAATILAG' A
#
# COMPACT_ATOMS: atom_id res chain seq x y z
N MET A 1 1.63 13.08 -10.91
CA MET A 1 2.20 12.27 -9.82
C MET A 1 1.42 12.54 -8.54
N LYS A 2 0.95 11.51 -7.90
CA LYS A 2 0.06 11.66 -6.76
C LYS A 2 0.49 10.76 -5.61
N PHE A 3 0.65 11.35 -4.43
CA PHE A 3 0.93 10.59 -3.23
C PHE A 3 -0.35 10.10 -2.59
N ILE A 4 -0.31 8.87 -2.09
CA ILE A 4 -1.38 8.31 -1.26
C ILE A 4 -0.81 7.97 0.10
N SER A 5 -1.63 8.10 1.14
CA SER A 5 -1.22 7.79 2.50
C SER A 5 -1.70 6.39 2.86
N LEU A 6 -0.77 5.54 3.29
CA LEU A 6 -1.07 4.18 3.72
C LEU A 6 -0.59 4.01 5.16
N LYS A 7 -1.47 3.53 6.02
CA LYS A 7 -1.14 3.34 7.43
C LYS A 7 -0.40 2.04 7.64
N SER A 8 0.53 2.05 8.58
CA SER A 8 1.21 0.84 9.00
C SER A 8 1.45 0.91 10.51
N ARG A 9 1.87 -0.22 11.08
CA ARG A 9 2.10 -0.29 12.52
C ARG A 9 3.27 0.58 12.98
N GLY A 10 4.24 0.76 12.11
CA GLY A 10 5.43 1.55 12.43
C GLY A 10 5.34 3.00 12.02
N GLY A 11 4.20 3.44 11.49
CA GLY A 11 4.01 4.79 10.98
C GLY A 11 3.31 4.77 9.64
N ASN A 12 3.06 5.94 9.09
CA ASN A 12 2.37 6.04 7.80
C ASN A 12 3.38 6.11 6.67
N TYR A 13 3.00 5.55 5.52
CA TYR A 13 3.74 5.69 4.28
C TYR A 13 3.05 6.68 3.37
N LEU A 14 3.84 7.48 2.68
CA LEU A 14 3.37 8.24 1.51
C LEU A 14 3.97 7.58 0.29
N VAL A 15 3.11 7.08 -0.58
CA VAL A 15 3.51 6.29 -1.74
C VAL A 15 2.98 6.96 -2.99
N VAL A 16 3.81 7.03 -4.04
CA VAL A 16 3.35 7.49 -5.35
C VAL A 16 2.47 6.38 -5.94
N ALA A 17 1.21 6.71 -6.25
CA ALA A 17 0.25 5.70 -6.70
C ALA A 17 0.74 4.94 -7.94
N GLU A 18 1.35 5.64 -8.88
CA GLU A 18 1.86 5.04 -10.12
C GLU A 18 3.03 4.10 -9.89
N ASN A 19 3.64 4.16 -8.71
CA ASN A 19 4.80 3.33 -8.39
C ASN A 19 4.42 2.01 -7.72
N VAL A 20 3.14 1.76 -7.51
CA VAL A 20 2.66 0.51 -6.94
C VAL A 20 2.57 -0.52 -8.06
N ALA A 21 3.25 -1.64 -7.87
CA ALA A 21 3.32 -2.70 -8.88
C ALA A 21 2.33 -3.82 -8.61
N TRP A 22 2.14 -4.18 -7.33
CA TRP A 22 1.28 -5.31 -6.97
C TRP A 22 0.86 -5.20 -5.50
N LEU A 23 -0.20 -5.91 -5.17
CA LEU A 23 -0.69 -6.03 -3.80
C LEU A 23 -0.83 -7.52 -3.47
N ARG A 24 -0.56 -7.86 -2.21
CA ARG A 24 -0.74 -9.22 -1.73
C ARG A 24 -1.34 -9.18 -0.32
N ALA A 25 -2.42 -9.92 -0.12
CA ALA A 25 -3.04 -10.03 1.18
C ALA A 25 -2.07 -10.69 2.17
N HIS A 26 -2.03 -10.17 3.38
CA HIS A 26 -1.16 -10.68 4.44
C HIS A 26 -2.01 -10.96 5.68
N GLN A 27 -1.42 -11.62 6.66
CA GLN A 27 -2.11 -11.95 7.91
C GLN A 27 -2.48 -10.70 8.69
N ASN A 28 -3.45 -10.83 9.59
CA ASN A 28 -3.86 -9.79 10.54
C ASN A 28 -4.38 -8.52 9.84
N ASP A 29 -5.17 -8.71 8.79
CA ASP A 29 -5.79 -7.62 8.06
C ASP A 29 -4.76 -6.62 7.55
N GLN A 30 -3.67 -7.13 7.01
CA GLN A 30 -2.59 -6.33 6.42
C GLN A 30 -2.46 -6.65 4.94
N THR A 31 -1.82 -5.74 4.21
CA THR A 31 -1.55 -5.92 2.79
C THR A 31 -0.10 -5.61 2.51
N GLN A 32 0.54 -6.47 1.74
CA GLN A 32 1.90 -6.23 1.26
C GLN A 32 1.80 -5.48 -0.05
N VAL A 33 2.51 -4.35 -0.12
CA VAL A 33 2.49 -3.47 -1.28
C VAL A 33 3.84 -3.52 -1.95
N GLY A 34 3.87 -4.00 -3.19
CA GLY A 34 5.10 -4.03 -3.99
C GLY A 34 5.25 -2.72 -4.72
N VAL A 35 6.42 -2.10 -4.58
CA VAL A 35 6.72 -0.82 -5.24
C VAL A 35 7.83 -1.01 -6.23
N ILE A 36 7.79 -0.22 -7.32
CA ILE A 36 8.81 -0.28 -8.35
C ILE A 36 10.11 0.32 -7.80
N GLY A 37 11.18 -0.44 -7.93
CA GLY A 37 12.50 0.02 -7.53
C GLY A 37 12.79 -0.06 -6.05
N GLY A 38 11.91 -0.66 -5.24
CA GLY A 38 12.10 -0.77 -3.81
C GLY A 38 11.62 -2.09 -3.24
N ALA A 39 11.89 -2.31 -1.97
CA ALA A 39 11.41 -3.49 -1.26
C ALA A 39 9.91 -3.34 -0.94
N PRO A 40 9.16 -4.45 -0.88
CA PRO A 40 7.75 -4.39 -0.50
C PRO A 40 7.57 -3.82 0.90
N ILE A 41 6.45 -3.11 1.09
CA ILE A 41 6.08 -2.57 2.39
C ILE A 41 4.81 -3.25 2.87
N LEU A 42 4.64 -3.30 4.20
CA LEU A 42 3.47 -3.91 4.82
C LEU A 42 2.61 -2.81 5.42
N VAL A 43 1.35 -2.75 5.00
CA VAL A 43 0.43 -1.69 5.43
C VAL A 43 -0.80 -2.31 6.08
N ALA A 44 -1.47 -1.53 6.93
CA ALA A 44 -2.68 -1.96 7.60
C ALA A 44 -3.89 -1.83 6.67
N GLY A 45 -4.79 -2.80 6.73
CA GLY A 45 -6.01 -2.82 5.95
C GLY A 45 -6.09 -4.02 5.04
N SER A 46 -7.31 -4.35 4.60
CA SER A 46 -7.52 -5.45 3.66
C SER A 46 -7.01 -5.08 2.27
N ILE A 47 -6.74 -6.10 1.46
CA ILE A 47 -6.29 -5.87 0.09
C ILE A 47 -7.32 -5.05 -0.71
N GLU A 48 -8.60 -5.28 -0.44
CA GLU A 48 -9.68 -4.53 -1.10
C GLU A 48 -9.65 -3.05 -0.69
N ASP A 49 -9.44 -2.78 0.59
CA ASP A 49 -9.37 -1.40 1.09
C ASP A 49 -8.16 -0.66 0.52
N ILE A 50 -7.01 -1.33 0.47
CA ILE A 50 -5.80 -0.72 -0.07
C ILE A 50 -5.95 -0.47 -1.56
N ALA A 51 -6.53 -1.42 -2.30
CA ALA A 51 -6.79 -1.23 -3.72
C ALA A 51 -7.71 -0.04 -3.96
N ALA A 52 -8.77 0.10 -3.17
CA ALA A 52 -9.70 1.23 -3.29
C ALA A 52 -9.00 2.56 -3.01
N THR A 53 -8.14 2.61 -2.01
CA THR A 53 -7.38 3.80 -1.68
C THR A 53 -6.46 4.22 -2.83
N ILE A 54 -5.79 3.26 -3.44
CA ILE A 54 -4.90 3.53 -4.57
C ILE A 54 -5.69 4.03 -5.77
N LEU A 55 -6.84 3.41 -6.05
CA LEU A 55 -7.67 3.82 -7.18
C LEU A 55 -8.28 5.21 -6.99
N ALA A 56 -8.65 5.55 -5.75
CA ALA A 56 -9.22 6.85 -5.44
C ALA A 56 -8.18 7.96 -5.45
N GLY A 57 -6.95 7.60 -5.16
CA GLY A 57 -5.84 8.55 -5.16
C GLY A 57 -5.30 8.78 -6.54
#